data_12d23aa2737c5ca293c4e6b9cd925a8c
#
_entry.id   12d23aa2737c5ca293c4e6b9cd925a8c
#
_cell.length_a   1.000
_cell.length_b   1.000
_cell.length_c   1.000
_cell.angle_alpha   90.00
_cell.angle_beta   90.00
_cell.angle_gamma   90.00
#
_symmetry.space_group_name_H-M   'P 1'
#
loop_
_entity.id
_entity.type
_entity.pdbx_description
1 polymer ?
#
loop_
_entity_poly.entity_id
_entity_poly.type
_entity_poly.pdbx_seq_one_letter_code
_entity_poly.pdbx_strand_id
1 'polypeptide(L)'
;MAARTDTAHATEAADAALTREVVDLIASIVSRYHEEYEAAAAQYGLTGAQARVLALLAREPLPMRRIAEQLKCEPSNVTGIVDRLEARGLVERRPDPADRRVKVAAATEAGAQTADRLRSGLTFAREPLAGLSAQERRALRDLLRRMLDMPAG
;
A
#
# COMPACT_ATOMS: atom_id res chain seq x y z
N MET A 1 -1.89 -41.57 -31.39
CA MET A 1 -1.82 -40.08 -31.55
C MET A 1 -2.74 -39.35 -30.56
N ALA A 2 -3.76 -39.97 -30.02
CA ALA A 2 -4.71 -39.38 -29.06
C ALA A 2 -4.16 -39.09 -27.62
N ALA A 3 -3.26 -39.90 -27.11
CA ALA A 3 -2.76 -39.79 -25.73
C ALA A 3 -1.89 -38.55 -25.45
N ARG A 4 -1.26 -37.95 -26.47
CA ARG A 4 -0.43 -36.74 -26.32
C ARG A 4 -1.27 -35.45 -26.21
N THR A 5 -2.44 -35.40 -26.82
CA THR A 5 -3.34 -34.27 -26.78
C THR A 5 -4.05 -34.17 -25.42
N ASP A 6 -4.38 -35.29 -24.82
CA ASP A 6 -5.06 -35.37 -23.54
C ASP A 6 -4.16 -34.89 -22.38
N THR A 7 -2.87 -35.26 -22.42
CA THR A 7 -1.87 -34.83 -21.42
C THR A 7 -1.60 -33.33 -21.51
N ALA A 8 -1.60 -32.73 -22.71
CA ALA A 8 -1.40 -31.29 -22.91
C ALA A 8 -2.58 -30.49 -22.34
N HIS A 9 -3.81 -30.90 -22.62
CA HIS A 9 -5.01 -30.25 -22.06
C HIS A 9 -5.11 -30.38 -20.55
N ALA A 10 -4.73 -31.53 -19.98
CA ALA A 10 -4.70 -31.72 -18.53
C ALA A 10 -3.67 -30.79 -17.85
N THR A 11 -2.49 -30.63 -18.46
CA THR A 11 -1.44 -29.73 -17.97
C THR A 11 -1.88 -28.27 -18.04
N GLU A 12 -2.48 -27.86 -19.14
CA GLU A 12 -2.99 -26.48 -19.31
C GLU A 12 -4.13 -26.15 -18.35
N ALA A 13 -5.03 -27.11 -18.10
CA ALA A 13 -6.09 -26.95 -17.11
C ALA A 13 -5.54 -26.86 -15.68
N ALA A 14 -4.50 -27.62 -15.34
CA ALA A 14 -3.83 -27.56 -14.03
C ALA A 14 -3.11 -26.22 -13.82
N ASP A 15 -2.43 -25.72 -14.85
CA ASP A 15 -1.75 -24.40 -14.80
C ASP A 15 -2.75 -23.26 -14.64
N ALA A 16 -3.87 -23.30 -15.35
CA ALA A 16 -4.96 -22.35 -15.21
C ALA A 16 -5.62 -22.40 -13.82
N ALA A 17 -5.73 -23.58 -13.22
CA ALA A 17 -6.25 -23.74 -11.86
C ALA A 17 -5.28 -23.13 -10.83
N LEU A 18 -3.99 -23.42 -10.95
CA LEU A 18 -2.95 -22.83 -10.09
C LEU A 18 -2.92 -21.30 -10.20
N THR A 19 -3.02 -20.78 -11.42
CA THR A 19 -3.06 -19.31 -11.64
C THR A 19 -4.24 -18.68 -10.91
N ARG A 20 -5.43 -19.28 -10.98
CA ARG A 20 -6.61 -18.79 -10.25
C ARG A 20 -6.41 -18.82 -8.75
N GLU A 21 -5.89 -19.93 -8.21
CA GLU A 21 -5.60 -20.06 -6.78
C GLU A 21 -4.63 -18.98 -6.31
N VAL A 22 -3.57 -18.72 -7.05
CA VAL A 22 -2.60 -17.63 -6.73
C VAL A 22 -3.28 -16.26 -6.72
N VAL A 23 -4.14 -15.97 -7.71
CA VAL A 23 -4.89 -14.70 -7.78
C VAL A 23 -5.82 -14.56 -6.57
N ASP A 24 -6.54 -15.62 -6.18
CA ASP A 24 -7.45 -15.62 -5.04
C ASP A 24 -6.70 -15.41 -3.71
N LEU A 25 -5.52 -16.02 -3.57
CA LEU A 25 -4.65 -15.82 -2.41
C LEU A 25 -4.14 -14.38 -2.32
N ILE A 26 -3.71 -13.80 -3.45
CA ILE A 26 -3.30 -12.38 -3.51
C ILE A 26 -4.48 -11.47 -3.13
N ALA A 27 -5.67 -11.70 -3.68
CA ALA A 27 -6.86 -10.94 -3.34
C ALA A 27 -7.20 -11.03 -1.85
N SER A 28 -7.08 -12.21 -1.26
CA SER A 28 -7.30 -12.44 0.17
C SER A 28 -6.29 -11.68 1.04
N ILE A 29 -5.01 -11.67 0.65
CA ILE A 29 -3.97 -10.89 1.33
C ILE A 29 -4.27 -9.40 1.27
N VAL A 30 -4.66 -8.88 0.10
CA VAL A 30 -4.99 -7.47 -0.10
C VAL A 30 -6.21 -7.07 0.74
N SER A 31 -7.26 -7.91 0.78
CA SER A 31 -8.44 -7.66 1.61
C SER A 31 -8.09 -7.56 3.09
N ARG A 32 -7.35 -8.54 3.63
CA ARG A 32 -6.90 -8.54 5.03
C ARG A 32 -6.04 -7.31 5.36
N TYR A 33 -5.17 -6.90 4.44
CA TYR A 33 -4.39 -5.67 4.61
C TYR A 33 -5.28 -4.44 4.74
N HIS A 34 -6.28 -4.32 3.87
CA HIS A 34 -7.19 -3.18 3.91
C HIS A 34 -8.02 -3.16 5.19
N GLU A 35 -8.57 -4.30 5.60
CA GLU A 35 -9.38 -4.42 6.83
C GLU A 35 -8.58 -4.02 8.07
N GLU A 36 -7.36 -4.54 8.22
CA GLU A 36 -6.48 -4.20 9.35
C GLU A 36 -6.07 -2.73 9.32
N TYR A 37 -5.80 -2.19 8.13
CA TYR A 37 -5.43 -0.80 7.97
C TYR A 37 -6.57 0.16 8.33
N GLU A 38 -7.80 -0.14 7.91
CA GLU A 38 -8.99 0.62 8.30
C GLU A 38 -9.24 0.52 9.81
N ALA A 39 -9.14 -0.66 10.39
CA ALA A 39 -9.30 -0.87 11.83
C ALA A 39 -8.22 -0.11 12.64
N ALA A 40 -6.98 -0.13 12.20
CA ALA A 40 -5.89 0.61 12.82
C ALA A 40 -6.10 2.13 12.69
N ALA A 41 -6.54 2.62 11.52
CA ALA A 41 -6.83 4.04 11.30
C ALA A 41 -7.97 4.53 12.19
N ALA A 42 -9.02 3.72 12.36
CA ALA A 42 -10.19 4.04 13.18
C ALA A 42 -9.83 4.28 14.66
N GLN A 43 -8.80 3.61 15.18
CA GLN A 43 -8.31 3.83 16.56
C GLN A 43 -7.80 5.28 16.79
N TYR A 44 -7.39 5.94 15.71
CA TYR A 44 -6.97 7.36 15.72
C TYR A 44 -8.06 8.29 15.17
N GLY A 45 -9.29 7.79 14.96
CA GLY A 45 -10.39 8.54 14.37
C GLY A 45 -10.12 8.97 12.92
N LEU A 46 -9.33 8.19 12.18
CA LEU A 46 -9.01 8.40 10.77
C LEU A 46 -9.73 7.36 9.91
N THR A 47 -10.05 7.74 8.67
CA THR A 47 -10.37 6.75 7.63
C THR A 47 -9.06 6.17 7.07
N GLY A 48 -9.10 4.99 6.46
CA GLY A 48 -7.91 4.41 5.82
C GLY A 48 -7.33 5.32 4.72
N ALA A 49 -8.17 6.08 4.01
CA ALA A 49 -7.69 7.06 3.03
C ALA A 49 -6.89 8.20 3.70
N GLN A 50 -7.39 8.74 4.82
CA GLN A 50 -6.66 9.76 5.60
C GLN A 50 -5.35 9.21 6.15
N ALA A 51 -5.37 8.00 6.69
CA ALA A 51 -4.19 7.34 7.21
C ALA A 51 -3.13 7.09 6.12
N ARG A 52 -3.53 6.70 4.90
CA ARG A 52 -2.61 6.54 3.76
C ARG A 52 -1.97 7.85 3.34
N VAL A 53 -2.74 8.94 3.25
CA VAL A 53 -2.19 10.27 2.97
C VAL A 53 -1.20 10.68 4.07
N LEU A 54 -1.57 10.51 5.34
CA LEU A 54 -0.72 10.85 6.47
C LEU A 54 0.59 10.04 6.47
N ALA A 55 0.51 8.72 6.23
CA ALA A 55 1.68 7.86 6.14
C ALA A 55 2.64 8.25 4.99
N LEU A 56 2.09 8.76 3.88
CA LEU A 56 2.86 9.26 2.76
C LEU A 56 3.58 10.55 3.14
N LEU A 57 2.86 11.51 3.73
CA LEU A 57 3.39 12.81 4.14
C LEU A 57 4.36 12.74 5.33
N ALA A 58 4.29 11.68 6.14
CA ALA A 58 5.25 11.42 7.20
C ALA A 58 6.64 10.99 6.67
N ARG A 59 6.74 10.60 5.40
CA ARG A 59 8.03 10.28 4.75
C ARG A 59 8.68 11.52 4.16
N GLU A 60 7.90 12.33 3.47
CA GLU A 60 8.36 13.57 2.82
C GLU A 60 7.19 14.50 2.54
N PRO A 61 7.40 15.82 2.55
CA PRO A 61 6.43 16.79 2.07
C PRO A 61 6.18 16.60 0.57
N LEU A 62 4.90 16.68 0.14
CA LEU A 62 4.55 16.45 -1.26
C LEU A 62 3.55 17.51 -1.75
N PRO A 63 3.66 17.96 -3.03
CA PRO A 63 2.62 18.70 -3.71
C PRO A 63 1.35 17.86 -3.86
N MET A 64 0.18 18.49 -3.81
CA MET A 64 -1.12 17.82 -3.88
C MET A 64 -1.25 16.86 -5.08
N ARG A 65 -0.73 17.27 -6.23
CA ARG A 65 -0.72 16.46 -7.44
C ARG A 65 0.06 15.13 -7.26
N ARG A 66 1.22 15.21 -6.59
CA ARG A 66 2.05 14.01 -6.34
C ARG A 66 1.38 13.03 -5.39
N ILE A 67 0.63 13.55 -4.40
CA ILE A 67 -0.18 12.70 -3.51
C ILE A 67 -1.25 11.96 -4.33
N ALA A 68 -1.96 12.67 -5.21
CA ALA A 68 -2.98 12.08 -6.07
C ALA A 68 -2.41 10.99 -6.99
N GLU A 69 -1.27 11.25 -7.62
CA GLU A 69 -0.56 10.31 -8.47
C GLU A 69 -0.16 9.02 -7.71
N GLN A 70 0.44 9.17 -6.52
CA GLN A 70 0.89 8.03 -5.72
C GLN A 70 -0.27 7.20 -5.17
N LEU A 71 -1.38 7.83 -4.81
CA LEU A 71 -2.55 7.15 -4.27
C LEU A 71 -3.54 6.72 -5.37
N LYS A 72 -3.24 7.02 -6.64
CA LYS A 72 -4.10 6.73 -7.80
C LYS A 72 -5.54 7.21 -7.59
N CYS A 73 -5.69 8.44 -7.12
CA CYS A 73 -6.99 9.03 -6.86
C CYS A 73 -7.10 10.44 -7.46
N GLU A 74 -8.34 10.94 -7.58
CA GLU A 74 -8.61 12.26 -8.11
C GLU A 74 -8.03 13.35 -7.20
N PRO A 75 -7.44 14.44 -7.75
CA PRO A 75 -6.88 15.53 -6.97
C PRO A 75 -7.89 16.21 -6.02
N SER A 76 -9.17 16.26 -6.39
CA SER A 76 -10.25 16.78 -5.55
C SER A 76 -10.44 15.98 -4.27
N ASN A 77 -10.31 14.66 -4.34
CA ASN A 77 -10.38 13.78 -3.17
C ASN A 77 -9.20 14.03 -2.21
N VAL A 78 -7.99 14.21 -2.77
CA VAL A 78 -6.79 14.54 -1.97
C VAL A 78 -7.00 15.86 -1.22
N THR A 79 -7.54 16.87 -1.87
CA THR A 79 -7.80 18.16 -1.24
C THR A 79 -8.68 18.00 -0.01
N GLY A 80 -9.81 17.32 -0.14
CA GLY A 80 -10.73 17.10 0.99
C GLY A 80 -10.12 16.25 2.11
N ILE A 81 -9.22 15.29 1.79
CA ILE A 81 -8.51 14.49 2.79
C ILE A 81 -7.51 15.36 3.55
N VAL A 82 -6.70 16.16 2.83
CA VAL A 82 -5.68 17.03 3.42
C VAL A 82 -6.34 18.12 4.28
N ASP A 83 -7.45 18.71 3.85
CA ASP A 83 -8.21 19.70 4.64
C ASP A 83 -8.64 19.13 6.00
N ARG A 84 -9.14 17.90 6.01
CA ARG A 84 -9.55 17.23 7.25
C ARG A 84 -8.38 16.89 8.16
N LEU A 85 -7.24 16.49 7.60
CA LEU A 85 -6.01 16.24 8.37
C LEU A 85 -5.43 17.53 8.94
N GLU A 86 -5.47 18.62 8.16
CA GLU A 86 -5.03 19.95 8.58
C GLU A 86 -5.91 20.50 9.71
N ALA A 87 -7.24 20.38 9.59
CA ALA A 87 -8.18 20.76 10.66
C ALA A 87 -7.94 20.01 11.98
N ARG A 88 -7.30 18.82 11.91
CA ARG A 88 -6.91 18.02 13.08
C ARG A 88 -5.48 18.28 13.56
N GLY A 89 -4.75 19.19 12.91
CA GLY A 89 -3.36 19.50 13.24
C GLY A 89 -2.36 18.38 12.91
N LEU A 90 -2.74 17.42 12.07
CA LEU A 90 -1.87 16.30 11.67
C LEU A 90 -1.05 16.60 10.41
N VAL A 91 -1.49 17.55 9.61
CA VAL A 91 -0.86 18.01 8.38
C VAL A 91 -0.87 19.52 8.37
N GLU A 92 0.12 20.12 7.73
CA GLU A 92 0.19 21.55 7.43
C GLU A 92 0.48 21.78 5.93
N ARG A 93 0.03 22.92 5.39
CA ARG A 93 0.42 23.38 4.07
C ARG A 93 1.51 24.43 4.21
N ARG A 94 2.63 24.25 3.52
CA ARG A 94 3.74 25.20 3.53
C ARG A 94 4.34 25.39 2.14
N PRO A 95 5.05 26.50 1.88
CA PRO A 95 5.81 26.66 0.65
C PRO A 95 6.87 25.54 0.51
N ASP A 96 7.06 25.05 -0.71
CA ASP A 96 8.15 24.12 -1.01
C ASP A 96 9.50 24.86 -0.80
N PRO A 97 10.45 24.25 -0.05
CA PRO A 97 11.77 24.85 0.13
C PRO A 97 12.54 25.06 -1.19
N ALA A 98 12.29 24.23 -2.20
CA ALA A 98 12.94 24.32 -3.51
C ALA A 98 12.27 25.36 -4.43
N ASP A 99 10.95 25.49 -4.36
CA ASP A 99 10.18 26.50 -5.10
C ASP A 99 9.00 27.04 -4.25
N ARG A 100 9.19 28.21 -3.68
CA ARG A 100 8.19 28.87 -2.81
C ARG A 100 6.84 29.16 -3.48
N ARG A 101 6.75 29.08 -4.82
CA ARG A 101 5.50 29.22 -5.57
C ARG A 101 4.64 27.97 -5.46
N VAL A 102 5.24 26.84 -5.17
CA VAL A 102 4.56 25.56 -4.98
C VAL A 102 4.22 25.38 -3.50
N LYS A 103 2.97 25.00 -3.21
CA LYS A 103 2.57 24.58 -1.88
C LYS A 103 2.63 23.07 -1.76
N VAL A 104 3.26 22.59 -0.69
CA VAL A 104 3.32 21.19 -0.32
C VAL A 104 2.52 20.95 0.95
N ALA A 105 1.93 19.77 1.06
CA ALA A 105 1.43 19.25 2.31
C ALA A 105 2.57 18.50 3.03
N ALA A 106 2.66 18.64 4.34
CA ALA A 106 3.65 18.00 5.19
C ALA A 106 2.98 17.50 6.46
N ALA A 107 3.40 16.35 6.98
CA ALA A 107 2.98 15.93 8.30
C ALA A 107 3.57 16.87 9.37
N THR A 108 2.76 17.23 10.35
CA THR A 108 3.25 17.86 11.59
C THR A 108 3.96 16.81 12.45
N GLU A 109 4.59 17.22 13.53
CA GLU A 109 5.16 16.28 14.51
C GLU A 109 4.10 15.30 15.04
N ALA A 110 2.92 15.80 15.39
CA ALA A 110 1.79 14.99 15.83
C ALA A 110 1.32 14.03 14.71
N GLY A 111 1.32 14.49 13.47
CA GLY A 111 1.00 13.67 12.30
C GLY A 111 2.01 12.55 12.08
N ALA A 112 3.30 12.85 12.14
CA ALA A 112 4.37 11.85 12.01
C ALA A 112 4.30 10.79 13.10
N GLN A 113 4.11 11.19 14.36
CA GLN A 113 3.93 10.26 15.49
C GLN A 113 2.69 9.38 15.31
N THR A 114 1.58 9.94 14.81
CA THR A 114 0.36 9.17 14.54
C THR A 114 0.58 8.14 13.44
N ALA A 115 1.26 8.53 12.33
CA ALA A 115 1.62 7.62 11.25
C ALA A 115 2.53 6.48 11.71
N ASP A 116 3.50 6.76 12.59
CA ASP A 116 4.40 5.76 13.14
C ASP A 116 3.69 4.77 14.06
N ARG A 117 2.81 5.24 14.94
CA ARG A 117 1.98 4.38 15.80
C ARG A 117 1.06 3.48 14.98
N LEU A 118 0.40 4.04 13.96
CA LEU A 118 -0.45 3.28 13.06
C LEU A 118 0.35 2.18 12.35
N ARG A 119 1.50 2.51 11.77
CA ARG A 119 2.38 1.54 11.11
C ARG A 119 2.85 0.44 12.04
N SER A 120 3.17 0.79 13.28
CA SER A 120 3.62 -0.17 14.30
C SER A 120 2.51 -1.11 14.76
N GLY A 121 1.25 -0.67 14.68
CA GLY A 121 0.07 -1.48 15.01
C GLY A 121 -0.33 -2.47 13.91
N LEU A 122 0.21 -2.36 12.70
CA LEU A 122 -0.12 -3.28 11.61
C LEU A 122 0.67 -4.59 11.75
N THR A 123 -0.03 -5.67 12.02
CA THR A 123 0.55 -7.01 12.23
C THR A 123 0.38 -7.94 11.05
N PHE A 124 -0.56 -7.63 10.16
CA PHE A 124 -1.04 -8.48 9.07
C PHE A 124 0.08 -9.13 8.23
N ALA A 125 1.16 -8.40 7.95
CA ALA A 125 2.28 -8.91 7.17
C ALA A 125 3.40 -9.49 8.05
N ARG A 126 3.51 -9.08 9.31
CA ARG A 126 4.58 -9.55 10.21
C ARG A 126 4.35 -10.99 10.64
N GLU A 127 3.16 -11.33 11.10
CA GLU A 127 2.84 -12.65 11.60
C GLU A 127 2.93 -13.75 10.51
N PRO A 128 2.29 -13.63 9.33
CA PRO A 128 2.44 -14.62 8.28
C PRO A 128 3.87 -14.75 7.76
N LEU A 129 4.59 -13.64 7.62
CA LEU A 129 5.97 -13.66 7.14
C LEU A 129 6.96 -14.17 8.20
N ALA A 130 6.63 -14.10 9.48
CA ALA A 130 7.47 -14.65 10.55
C ALA A 130 7.56 -16.19 10.47
N GLY A 131 6.52 -16.85 9.96
CA GLY A 131 6.51 -18.30 9.70
C GLY A 131 7.39 -18.75 8.53
N LEU A 132 7.85 -17.82 7.69
CA LEU A 132 8.72 -18.11 6.55
C LEU A 132 10.19 -17.99 6.90
N SER A 133 11.00 -18.91 6.41
CA SER A 133 12.47 -18.79 6.47
C SER A 133 12.98 -17.57 5.68
N ALA A 134 14.22 -17.16 5.94
CA ALA A 134 14.84 -16.06 5.21
C ALA A 134 14.95 -16.33 3.69
N GLN A 135 15.09 -17.61 3.31
CA GLN A 135 15.15 -18.01 1.90
C GLN A 135 13.78 -17.86 1.23
N GLU A 136 12.71 -18.35 1.86
CA GLU A 136 11.34 -18.23 1.35
C GLU A 136 10.90 -16.77 1.24
N ARG A 137 11.25 -15.93 2.21
CA ARG A 137 10.97 -14.48 2.13
C ARG A 137 11.71 -13.81 0.96
N ARG A 138 12.95 -14.21 0.66
CA ARG A 138 13.67 -13.72 -0.52
C ARG A 138 13.00 -14.19 -1.81
N ALA A 139 12.65 -15.46 -1.92
CA ALA A 139 11.98 -16.00 -3.10
C ALA A 139 10.63 -15.30 -3.34
N LEU A 140 9.82 -15.12 -2.30
CA LEU A 140 8.55 -14.40 -2.37
C LEU A 140 8.75 -12.94 -2.84
N ARG A 141 9.73 -12.23 -2.28
CA ARG A 141 10.06 -10.87 -2.70
C ARG A 141 10.39 -10.81 -4.21
N ASP A 142 11.21 -11.74 -4.70
CA ASP A 142 11.67 -11.72 -6.08
C ASP A 142 10.53 -12.07 -7.05
N LEU A 143 9.63 -12.96 -6.67
CA LEU A 143 8.40 -13.26 -7.42
C LEU A 143 7.47 -12.04 -7.48
N LEU A 144 7.22 -11.37 -6.35
CA LEU A 144 6.38 -10.16 -6.30
C LEU A 144 6.97 -9.02 -7.13
N ARG A 145 8.29 -8.83 -7.11
CA ARG A 145 8.96 -7.82 -7.95
C ARG A 145 8.77 -8.11 -9.44
N ARG A 146 8.94 -9.35 -9.85
CA ARG A 146 8.68 -9.77 -11.25
C ARG A 146 7.24 -9.50 -11.68
N MET A 147 6.27 -9.78 -10.80
CA MET A 147 4.84 -9.49 -11.09
C MET A 147 4.55 -7.99 -11.22
N LEU A 148 5.34 -7.12 -10.56
CA LEU A 148 5.18 -5.67 -10.58
C LEU A 148 6.11 -4.97 -11.59
N ASP A 149 6.81 -5.71 -12.46
CA ASP A 149 7.81 -5.21 -13.40
C ASP A 149 8.88 -4.31 -12.72
N MET A 150 9.19 -4.60 -11.44
CA MET A 150 10.19 -3.85 -10.69
C MET A 150 11.57 -4.45 -10.90
N PRO A 151 12.64 -3.62 -11.09
CA PRO A 151 13.99 -4.13 -11.28
C PRO A 151 14.46 -4.93 -10.06
N ALA A 152 15.26 -5.96 -10.32
CA ALA A 152 15.97 -6.68 -9.27
C ALA A 152 16.92 -5.71 -8.55
N GLY A 153 16.80 -5.56 -7.26
CA GLY A 153 17.67 -4.74 -6.42
C GLY A 153 18.81 -5.57 -5.85
#